data_5208e6c1a447fd37a86c56c889d40245
#
_entry.id   5208e6c1a447fd37a86c56c889d40245
#
_cell.length_a   1.000
_cell.length_b   1.000
_cell.length_c   1.000
_cell.angle_alpha   90.00
_cell.angle_beta   90.00
_cell.angle_gamma   90.00
#
_symmetry.space_group_name_H-M   'P 1'
#
loop_
_entity.id
_entity.type
_entity.pdbx_description
1 polymer ?
#
loop_
_entity_poly.entity_id
_entity_poly.type
_entity_poly.pdbx_seq_one_letter_code
_entity_poly.pdbx_strand_id
1 'polypeptide(L)'
;MDLLKQCQQWFEQDEAQKVIDTLEAIPAEERTPELDSELAKAYIAVAHIGEREPFEKALELLAPHEEYFAEDHCWNYRIALAYYCLDEEGPALRYFDTVPVQ
;
A
#
# COMPACT_ATOMS: atom_id res chain seq x y z
N MET A 1 19.87 -11.04 0.35
CA MET A 1 18.78 -10.79 -0.62
C MET A 1 17.99 -9.55 -0.21
N ASP A 2 17.73 -8.69 -1.18
CA ASP A 2 16.97 -7.48 -0.93
C ASP A 2 15.47 -7.85 -0.82
N LEU A 3 14.87 -7.62 0.33
CA LEU A 3 13.48 -7.98 0.57
C LEU A 3 12.52 -7.18 -0.32
N LEU A 4 12.85 -5.90 -0.59
CA LEU A 4 12.03 -5.10 -1.51
C LEU A 4 12.01 -5.69 -2.92
N LYS A 5 13.14 -6.16 -3.40
CA LYS A 5 13.21 -6.82 -4.71
C LYS A 5 12.42 -8.12 -4.70
N GLN A 6 12.48 -8.87 -3.60
CA GLN A 6 11.70 -10.10 -3.47
C GLN A 6 10.21 -9.80 -3.53
N CYS A 7 9.75 -8.74 -2.86
CA CYS A 7 8.35 -8.33 -2.92
C CYS A 7 7.94 -7.97 -4.35
N GLN A 8 8.79 -7.24 -5.06
CA GLN A 8 8.51 -6.87 -6.45
C GLN A 8 8.37 -8.11 -7.34
N GLN A 9 9.23 -9.11 -7.14
CA GLN A 9 9.13 -10.35 -7.89
C GLN A 9 7.82 -11.08 -7.60
N TRP A 10 7.40 -11.12 -6.34
CA TRP A 10 6.13 -11.75 -5.98
C TRP A 10 4.95 -11.03 -6.62
N PHE A 11 4.96 -9.69 -6.66
CA PHE A 11 3.90 -8.95 -7.35
C PHE A 11 3.86 -9.27 -8.85
N GLU A 12 5.03 -9.38 -9.49
CA GLU A 12 5.11 -9.73 -10.90
C GLU A 12 4.58 -11.14 -11.18
N GLN A 13 4.70 -12.02 -10.19
CA GLN A 13 4.23 -13.41 -10.28
C GLN A 13 2.78 -13.57 -9.80
N ASP A 14 2.11 -12.47 -9.48
CA ASP A 14 0.75 -12.47 -8.93
C ASP A 14 0.66 -13.25 -7.60
N GLU A 15 1.69 -13.10 -6.77
CA GLU A 15 1.78 -13.77 -5.47
C GLU A 15 1.79 -12.77 -4.31
N ALA A 16 0.83 -11.84 -4.30
CA ALA A 16 0.72 -10.81 -3.27
C ALA A 16 0.57 -11.41 -1.87
N GLN A 17 -0.06 -12.58 -1.74
CA GLN A 17 -0.22 -13.21 -0.44
C GLN A 17 1.12 -13.56 0.20
N LYS A 18 2.13 -13.90 -0.59
CA LYS A 18 3.47 -14.17 -0.06
C LYS A 18 4.09 -12.91 0.54
N VAL A 19 3.81 -11.74 -0.04
CA VAL A 19 4.25 -10.46 0.53
C VAL A 19 3.62 -10.27 1.91
N ILE A 20 2.31 -10.49 2.02
CA ILE A 20 1.60 -10.34 3.29
C ILE A 20 2.19 -11.28 4.35
N ASP A 21 2.30 -12.56 4.03
CA ASP A 21 2.79 -13.56 4.97
C ASP A 21 4.20 -13.24 5.47
N THR A 22 5.06 -12.78 4.58
CA THR A 22 6.44 -12.47 4.91
C THR A 22 6.56 -11.19 5.73
N LEU A 23 5.90 -10.12 5.31
CA LEU A 23 6.04 -8.82 5.97
C LEU A 23 5.30 -8.76 7.30
N GLU A 24 4.17 -9.44 7.43
CA GLU A 24 3.45 -9.48 8.71
C GLU A 24 4.24 -10.23 9.79
N ALA A 25 5.14 -11.13 9.39
CA ALA A 25 6.02 -11.84 10.33
C ALA A 25 7.08 -10.91 10.93
N ILE A 26 7.33 -9.76 10.31
CA ILE A 26 8.29 -8.77 10.82
C ILE A 26 7.56 -7.81 11.76
N PRO A 27 8.03 -7.59 13.00
CA PRO A 27 7.40 -6.62 13.89
C PRO A 27 7.28 -5.25 13.25
N ALA A 28 6.17 -4.55 13.54
CA ALA A 28 5.90 -3.26 12.90
C ALA A 28 7.04 -2.27 13.07
N GLU A 29 7.63 -2.23 14.26
CA GLU A 29 8.72 -1.30 14.57
C GLU A 29 10.02 -1.63 13.82
N GLU A 30 10.11 -2.82 13.26
CA GLU A 30 11.29 -3.24 12.48
C GLU A 30 11.09 -3.10 10.97
N ARG A 31 9.86 -2.84 10.52
CA ARG A 31 9.62 -2.61 9.09
C ARG A 31 9.98 -1.18 8.72
N THR A 32 10.63 -1.01 7.58
CA THR A 32 10.91 0.31 7.04
C THR A 32 9.63 0.89 6.41
N PRO A 33 9.57 2.23 6.16
CA PRO A 33 8.43 2.80 5.43
C PRO A 33 8.19 2.13 4.08
N GLU A 34 9.26 1.77 3.37
CA GLU A 34 9.15 1.08 2.09
C GLU A 34 8.46 -0.27 2.23
N LEU A 35 8.82 -1.03 3.27
CA LEU A 35 8.18 -2.32 3.51
C LEU A 35 6.72 -2.17 3.90
N ASP A 36 6.39 -1.17 4.72
CA ASP A 36 4.99 -0.89 5.06
C ASP A 36 4.18 -0.53 3.81
N SER A 37 4.77 0.24 2.89
CA SER A 37 4.10 0.60 1.63
C SER A 37 3.88 -0.63 0.75
N GLU A 38 4.85 -1.55 0.69
CA GLU A 38 4.69 -2.80 -0.06
C GLU A 38 3.61 -3.71 0.56
N LEU A 39 3.56 -3.76 1.89
CA LEU A 39 2.53 -4.54 2.58
C LEU A 39 1.14 -3.97 2.30
N ALA A 40 1.00 -2.64 2.31
CA ALA A 40 -0.26 -1.98 1.95
C ALA A 40 -0.67 -2.31 0.53
N LYS A 41 0.28 -2.28 -0.41
CA LYS A 41 0.01 -2.66 -1.80
C LYS A 41 -0.52 -4.09 -1.89
N ALA A 42 0.05 -5.00 -1.10
CA ALA A 42 -0.37 -6.39 -1.10
C ALA A 42 -1.79 -6.56 -0.58
N TYR A 43 -2.16 -5.84 0.49
CA TYR A 43 -3.54 -5.88 0.98
C TYR A 43 -4.52 -5.39 -0.07
N ILE A 44 -4.18 -4.30 -0.77
CA ILE A 44 -5.03 -3.76 -1.84
C ILE A 44 -5.15 -4.79 -2.97
N ALA A 45 -4.05 -5.47 -3.30
CA ALA A 45 -4.02 -6.44 -4.40
C ALA A 45 -4.88 -7.67 -4.14
N VAL A 46 -4.99 -8.12 -2.88
CA VAL A 46 -5.79 -9.32 -2.56
C VAL A 46 -7.23 -8.98 -2.18
N ALA A 47 -7.56 -7.71 -2.05
CA ALA A 47 -8.90 -7.30 -1.65
C ALA A 47 -9.93 -7.60 -2.72
N HIS A 48 -11.13 -7.97 -2.28
CA HIS A 48 -12.26 -8.19 -3.19
C HIS A 48 -13.21 -6.98 -3.13
N ILE A 49 -14.01 -6.81 -4.16
CA ILE A 49 -14.98 -5.73 -4.23
C ILE A 49 -15.94 -5.84 -3.03
N GLY A 50 -16.09 -4.74 -2.31
CA GLY A 50 -16.98 -4.68 -1.14
C GLY A 50 -16.31 -4.97 0.19
N GLU A 51 -15.09 -5.49 0.19
CA GLU A 51 -14.35 -5.69 1.43
C GLU A 51 -13.79 -4.36 1.93
N ARG A 52 -13.92 -4.08 3.21
CA ARG A 52 -13.38 -2.86 3.80
C ARG A 52 -12.06 -3.12 4.53
N GLU A 53 -11.94 -4.27 5.20
CA GLU A 53 -10.80 -4.54 6.08
C GLU A 53 -9.43 -4.42 5.41
N PRO A 54 -9.19 -4.99 4.20
CA PRO A 54 -7.87 -4.85 3.58
C PRO A 54 -7.52 -3.40 3.29
N PHE A 55 -8.50 -2.58 2.89
CA PHE A 55 -8.25 -1.17 2.59
C PHE A 55 -8.00 -0.37 3.86
N GLU A 56 -8.69 -0.70 4.95
CA GLU A 56 -8.44 -0.07 6.24
C GLU A 56 -7.05 -0.39 6.76
N LYS A 57 -6.62 -1.66 6.61
CA LYS A 57 -5.26 -2.05 6.97
C LYS A 57 -4.21 -1.32 6.13
N ALA A 58 -4.48 -1.15 4.83
CA ALA A 58 -3.58 -0.41 3.95
C ALA A 58 -3.43 1.03 4.42
N LEU A 59 -4.52 1.70 4.82
CA LEU A 59 -4.45 3.06 5.35
C LEU A 59 -3.63 3.13 6.62
N GLU A 60 -3.81 2.18 7.54
CA GLU A 60 -3.04 2.14 8.78
C GLU A 60 -1.53 2.04 8.52
N LEU A 61 -1.16 1.33 7.45
CA LEU A 61 0.24 1.17 7.07
C LEU A 61 0.80 2.39 6.34
N LEU A 62 -0.01 3.07 5.54
CA LEU A 62 0.45 4.16 4.70
C LEU A 62 0.44 5.52 5.40
N ALA A 63 -0.63 5.81 6.16
CA ALA A 63 -0.82 7.13 6.73
C ALA A 63 0.33 7.63 7.61
N PRO A 64 0.95 6.79 8.47
CA PRO A 64 2.06 7.26 9.30
C PRO A 64 3.28 7.75 8.53
N HIS A 65 3.40 7.39 7.25
CA HIS A 65 4.58 7.72 6.44
C HIS A 65 4.33 8.85 5.44
N GLU A 66 3.28 9.64 5.64
CA GLU A 66 2.89 10.69 4.71
C GLU A 66 4.03 11.68 4.44
N GLU A 67 4.74 12.12 5.47
CA GLU A 67 5.84 13.06 5.28
C GLU A 67 7.01 12.42 4.54
N TYR A 68 7.31 11.17 4.85
CA TYR A 68 8.40 10.45 4.21
C TYR A 68 8.17 10.28 2.71
N PHE A 69 6.91 10.02 2.32
CA PHE A 69 6.55 9.77 0.94
C PHE A 69 5.79 10.92 0.27
N ALA A 70 5.92 12.15 0.79
CA ALA A 70 5.10 13.28 0.33
C ALA A 70 5.13 13.47 -1.19
N GLU A 71 6.26 13.21 -1.84
CA GLU A 71 6.41 13.39 -3.28
C GLU A 71 6.49 12.06 -4.05
N ASP A 72 6.24 10.95 -3.37
CA ASP A 72 6.30 9.63 -4.00
C ASP A 72 4.95 9.31 -4.65
N HIS A 73 4.94 9.21 -5.97
CA HIS A 73 3.70 8.99 -6.71
C HIS A 73 3.09 7.61 -6.44
N CYS A 74 3.92 6.60 -6.20
CA CYS A 74 3.42 5.26 -5.89
C CYS A 74 2.69 5.25 -4.56
N TRP A 75 3.25 5.90 -3.54
CA TRP A 75 2.60 5.99 -2.24
C TRP A 75 1.29 6.78 -2.33
N ASN A 76 1.33 7.93 -3.01
CA ASN A 76 0.12 8.75 -3.18
C ASN A 76 -0.98 7.98 -3.91
N TYR A 77 -0.63 7.23 -4.95
CA TYR A 77 -1.59 6.40 -5.66
C TYR A 77 -2.19 5.33 -4.77
N ARG A 78 -1.34 4.66 -3.99
CA ARG A 78 -1.79 3.57 -3.10
C ARG A 78 -2.76 4.07 -2.04
N ILE A 79 -2.44 5.19 -1.38
CA ILE A 79 -3.32 5.72 -0.34
C ILE A 79 -4.61 6.27 -0.94
N ALA A 80 -4.53 6.89 -2.12
CA ALA A 80 -5.72 7.37 -2.82
C ALA A 80 -6.64 6.22 -3.16
N LEU A 81 -6.10 5.12 -3.66
CA LEU A 81 -6.87 3.95 -4.03
C LEU A 81 -7.57 3.33 -2.81
N ALA A 82 -6.86 3.26 -1.67
CA ALA A 82 -7.46 2.73 -0.45
C ALA A 82 -8.64 3.60 0.01
N TYR A 83 -8.50 4.92 -0.01
CA TYR A 83 -9.61 5.81 0.32
C TYR A 83 -10.77 5.66 -0.66
N TYR A 84 -10.45 5.59 -1.95
CA TYR A 84 -11.49 5.44 -2.99
C TYR A 84 -12.31 4.17 -2.76
N CYS A 85 -11.64 3.06 -2.45
CA CYS A 85 -12.32 1.79 -2.22
C CYS A 85 -13.11 1.76 -0.91
N LEU A 86 -12.85 2.72 -0.02
CA LEU A 86 -13.61 2.89 1.23
C LEU A 86 -14.70 3.95 1.09
N ASP A 87 -14.97 4.41 -0.13
CA ASP A 87 -15.96 5.45 -0.43
C ASP A 87 -15.61 6.81 0.18
N GLU A 88 -14.33 7.04 0.44
CA GLU A 88 -13.82 8.31 0.95
C GLU A 88 -13.29 9.14 -0.22
N GLU A 89 -14.21 9.69 -1.02
CA GLU A 89 -13.84 10.39 -2.27
C GLU A 89 -13.02 11.65 -2.05
N GLY A 90 -13.33 12.42 -1.01
CA GLY A 90 -12.59 13.65 -0.73
C GLY A 90 -11.10 13.43 -0.55
N PRO A 91 -10.68 12.61 0.44
CA PRO A 91 -9.27 12.28 0.60
C PRO A 91 -8.67 11.60 -0.63
N ALA A 92 -9.43 10.72 -1.30
CA ALA A 92 -8.94 10.03 -2.49
C ALA A 92 -8.55 11.02 -3.58
N LEU A 93 -9.43 11.99 -3.88
CA LEU A 93 -9.16 12.99 -4.91
C LEU A 93 -7.92 13.83 -4.57
N ARG A 94 -7.74 14.19 -3.29
CA ARG A 94 -6.60 14.97 -2.86
C ARG A 94 -5.28 14.28 -3.21
N TYR A 95 -5.21 12.97 -2.97
CA TYR A 95 -3.99 12.21 -3.26
C TYR A 95 -3.85 11.88 -4.74
N PHE A 96 -4.95 11.59 -5.45
CA PHE A 96 -4.89 11.37 -6.89
C PHE A 96 -4.38 12.59 -7.64
N ASP A 97 -4.68 13.81 -7.16
CA ASP A 97 -4.23 15.04 -7.80
C ASP A 97 -2.70 15.18 -7.80
N THR A 98 -2.01 14.46 -6.93
CA THR A 98 -0.54 14.49 -6.89
C THR A 98 0.08 13.48 -7.84
N VAL A 99 -0.71 12.57 -8.43
CA VAL A 99 -0.21 11.53 -9.33
C VAL A 99 -0.26 12.08 -10.76
N PRO A 100 0.86 11.97 -11.52
CA PRO A 100 0.86 12.47 -12.90
C PRO A 100 -0.17 11.77 -13.76
N VAL A 101 -0.82 12.55 -14.61
CA VAL A 101 -1.76 12.00 -15.60
C VAL A 101 -0.94 11.60 -16.83
N GLN A 102 -1.15 10.38 -17.27
CA GLN A 102 -0.43 9.82 -18.41
C GLN A 102 -1.30 9.89 -19.66
#